data_dbaab405075dfe0c395cf35b77ae83a8
#
_entry.id   dbaab405075dfe0c395cf35b77ae83a8
#
_cell.length_a   1.000
_cell.length_b   1.000
_cell.length_c   1.000
_cell.angle_alpha   90.00
_cell.angle_beta   90.00
_cell.angle_gamma   90.00
#
_symmetry.space_group_name_H-M   'P 1'
#
loop_
_entity.id
_entity.type
_entity.pdbx_description
1 polymer ?
#
loop_
_entity_poly.entity_id
_entity_poly.type
_entity_poly.pdbx_seq_one_letter_code
_entity_poly.pdbx_strand_id
1 'polypeptide(L)'
;MKIYLWFVNEGWKLVDSEEDNKFNDYLKKRNIVISDSAKIGNYAEIGNSAKIGDYAEIGNSAKIGNYAEIKINFNKDNKQVFSEEYIFYMVGVLMQKGKGIFYKAVQKDLTDFQTGKYQYKIGKDDDCKLKRNQEIECGEGWHWTSYERAVAFAEKRPHKIISAEIELKDILSVYNKVRVKKFANVKLIEFDK
;
A
#
# COMPACT_ATOMS: atom_id res chain seq x y z
N MET A 1 -21.38 8.85 -5.59
CA MET A 1 -20.61 7.84 -4.81
C MET A 1 -21.60 6.99 -4.00
N LYS A 2 -21.55 5.66 -4.15
CA LYS A 2 -22.43 4.71 -3.45
C LYS A 2 -21.61 3.92 -2.42
N ILE A 3 -21.92 4.09 -1.12
CA ILE A 3 -21.21 3.39 -0.03
C ILE A 3 -22.18 2.77 0.96
N TYR A 4 -21.73 1.75 1.69
CA TYR A 4 -22.49 1.19 2.80
C TYR A 4 -22.08 1.86 4.11
N LEU A 5 -23.10 2.29 4.89
CA LEU A 5 -22.95 2.79 6.25
C LEU A 5 -23.74 1.89 7.22
N TRP A 6 -23.18 1.67 8.41
CA TRP A 6 -23.87 0.91 9.46
C TRP A 6 -24.93 1.76 10.16
N PHE A 7 -26.16 1.29 10.20
CA PHE A 7 -27.28 1.90 10.95
C PHE A 7 -27.63 1.01 12.15
N VAL A 8 -27.74 1.61 13.34
CA VAL A 8 -28.16 0.90 14.55
C VAL A 8 -29.57 0.35 14.34
N ASN A 9 -29.77 -0.93 14.64
CA ASN A 9 -31.01 -1.70 14.45
C ASN A 9 -31.40 -2.00 12.99
N GLU A 10 -30.65 -1.53 12.00
CA GLU A 10 -30.99 -1.70 10.58
C GLU A 10 -29.85 -2.34 9.77
N GLY A 11 -28.65 -2.41 10.33
CA GLY A 11 -27.47 -2.99 9.67
C GLY A 11 -26.84 -2.09 8.60
N TRP A 12 -26.13 -2.70 7.67
CA TRP A 12 -25.51 -2.01 6.56
C TRP A 12 -26.53 -1.54 5.54
N LYS A 13 -26.54 -0.25 5.24
CA LYS A 13 -27.40 0.34 4.20
C LYS A 13 -26.57 1.05 3.16
N LEU A 14 -26.94 0.88 1.90
CA LEU A 14 -26.38 1.63 0.79
C LEU A 14 -26.91 3.06 0.83
N VAL A 15 -25.99 4.02 0.76
CA VAL A 15 -26.29 5.45 0.62
C VAL A 15 -25.56 6.02 -0.60
N ASP A 16 -26.20 6.95 -1.28
CA ASP A 16 -25.68 7.59 -2.48
C ASP A 16 -25.47 9.09 -2.22
N SER A 17 -24.22 9.59 -2.39
CA SER A 17 -23.92 11.01 -2.17
C SER A 17 -24.61 11.95 -3.16
N GLU A 18 -25.08 11.44 -4.29
CA GLU A 18 -25.74 12.25 -5.34
C GLU A 18 -27.26 12.25 -5.20
N GLU A 19 -27.83 11.16 -4.71
CA GLU A 19 -29.28 10.98 -4.58
C GLU A 19 -29.80 11.26 -3.16
N ASP A 20 -28.95 11.10 -2.13
CA ASP A 20 -29.36 11.24 -0.73
C ASP A 20 -28.90 12.58 -0.14
N ASN A 21 -29.81 13.51 -0.01
CA ASN A 21 -29.58 14.83 0.57
C ASN A 21 -29.14 14.80 2.06
N LYS A 22 -29.23 13.66 2.73
CA LYS A 22 -28.78 13.44 4.11
C LYS A 22 -27.42 12.75 4.20
N PHE A 23 -26.74 12.53 3.09
CA PHE A 23 -25.46 11.82 3.08
C PHE A 23 -24.46 12.38 4.10
N ASN A 24 -24.24 13.68 4.09
CA ASN A 24 -23.33 14.34 5.04
C ASN A 24 -23.80 14.25 6.50
N ASP A 25 -25.11 14.26 6.76
CA ASP A 25 -25.67 14.05 8.10
C ASP A 25 -25.41 12.64 8.60
N TYR A 26 -25.47 11.65 7.71
CA TYR A 26 -25.15 10.27 8.06
C TYR A 26 -23.67 10.11 8.42
N LEU A 27 -22.75 10.72 7.67
CA LEU A 27 -21.33 10.72 8.00
C LEU A 27 -21.09 11.38 9.35
N LYS A 28 -21.66 12.58 9.58
CA LYS A 28 -21.51 13.34 10.81
C LYS A 28 -22.04 12.58 12.04
N LYS A 29 -23.21 11.97 11.97
CA LYS A 29 -23.80 11.16 13.06
C LYS A 29 -22.94 9.97 13.44
N ARG A 30 -22.12 9.46 12.52
CA ARG A 30 -21.22 8.32 12.72
C ARG A 30 -19.78 8.71 13.00
N ASN A 31 -19.54 10.00 13.08
CA ASN A 31 -18.19 10.56 13.22
C ASN A 31 -17.22 10.09 12.12
N ILE A 32 -17.75 9.88 10.90
CA ILE A 32 -16.96 9.49 9.72
C ILE A 32 -16.48 10.78 9.05
N VAL A 33 -15.19 10.84 8.77
CA VAL A 33 -14.57 11.94 8.04
C VAL A 33 -14.01 11.40 6.71
N ILE A 34 -14.45 11.99 5.61
CA ILE A 34 -13.96 11.68 4.26
C ILE A 34 -13.48 13.00 3.66
N SER A 35 -12.21 13.05 3.25
CA SER A 35 -11.68 14.22 2.57
C SER A 35 -12.28 14.39 1.18
N ASP A 36 -12.46 15.64 0.74
CA ASP A 36 -12.99 15.98 -0.60
C ASP A 36 -12.11 15.46 -1.73
N SER A 37 -10.81 15.28 -1.47
CA SER A 37 -9.87 14.73 -2.45
C SER A 37 -9.76 13.20 -2.42
N ALA A 38 -10.45 12.53 -1.49
CA ALA A 38 -10.45 11.07 -1.44
C ALA A 38 -11.33 10.48 -2.54
N LYS A 39 -10.87 9.36 -3.12
CA LYS A 39 -11.64 8.57 -4.08
C LYS A 39 -12.14 7.29 -3.41
N ILE A 40 -13.44 7.12 -3.38
CA ILE A 40 -14.04 5.93 -2.78
C ILE A 40 -14.81 5.17 -3.85
N GLY A 41 -14.40 3.92 -4.03
CA GLY A 41 -15.05 3.00 -4.94
C GLY A 41 -16.47 2.65 -4.49
N ASN A 42 -17.31 2.24 -5.44
CA ASN A 42 -18.70 1.87 -5.15
C ASN A 42 -18.76 0.65 -4.24
N TYR A 43 -19.79 0.63 -3.39
CA TYR A 43 -20.11 -0.45 -2.46
C TYR A 43 -19.06 -0.67 -1.35
N ALA A 44 -18.16 0.29 -1.11
CA ALA A 44 -17.27 0.24 0.04
C ALA A 44 -18.08 0.30 1.35
N GLU A 45 -17.74 -0.55 2.32
CA GLU A 45 -18.30 -0.55 3.67
C GLU A 45 -17.43 0.34 4.56
N ILE A 46 -18.00 1.39 5.16
CA ILE A 46 -17.24 2.32 6.00
C ILE A 46 -17.78 2.30 7.42
N GLY A 47 -16.95 1.85 8.35
CA GLY A 47 -17.26 1.73 9.76
C GLY A 47 -17.34 3.08 10.47
N ASN A 48 -17.96 3.10 11.67
CA ASN A 48 -18.11 4.30 12.48
C ASN A 48 -16.74 4.87 12.89
N SER A 49 -16.65 6.18 12.97
CA SER A 49 -15.44 6.92 13.36
C SER A 49 -14.23 6.67 12.44
N ALA A 50 -14.46 6.14 11.24
CA ALA A 50 -13.40 6.04 10.24
C ALA A 50 -13.01 7.43 9.72
N LYS A 51 -11.72 7.62 9.48
CA LYS A 51 -11.17 8.85 8.90
C LYS A 51 -10.43 8.50 7.61
N ILE A 52 -10.89 9.04 6.49
CA ILE A 52 -10.31 8.85 5.18
C ILE A 52 -9.74 10.19 4.74
N GLY A 53 -8.41 10.29 4.77
CA GLY A 53 -7.68 11.54 4.52
C GLY A 53 -7.53 11.86 3.04
N ASP A 54 -6.83 12.97 2.78
CA ASP A 54 -6.62 13.52 1.46
C ASP A 54 -5.98 12.50 0.51
N TYR A 55 -6.51 12.46 -0.72
CA TYR A 55 -6.05 11.62 -1.83
C TYR A 55 -6.04 10.11 -1.56
N ALA A 56 -6.70 9.66 -0.50
CA ALA A 56 -6.87 8.24 -0.25
C ALA A 56 -7.71 7.60 -1.36
N GLU A 57 -7.29 6.45 -1.86
CA GLU A 57 -8.03 5.68 -2.86
C GLU A 57 -8.52 4.37 -2.23
N ILE A 58 -9.84 4.25 -2.09
CA ILE A 58 -10.52 3.08 -1.55
C ILE A 58 -11.18 2.35 -2.71
N GLY A 59 -10.79 1.10 -2.93
CA GLY A 59 -11.34 0.29 -4.02
C GLY A 59 -12.83 -0.06 -3.85
N ASN A 60 -13.43 -0.55 -4.93
CA ASN A 60 -14.81 -1.04 -4.89
C ASN A 60 -14.96 -2.18 -3.87
N SER A 61 -16.07 -2.20 -3.13
CA SER A 61 -16.41 -3.22 -2.14
C SER A 61 -15.35 -3.41 -1.02
N ALA A 62 -14.47 -2.44 -0.83
CA ALA A 62 -13.50 -2.47 0.27
C ALA A 62 -14.22 -2.34 1.63
N LYS A 63 -13.65 -2.97 2.67
CA LYS A 63 -14.19 -2.90 4.03
C LYS A 63 -13.26 -2.10 4.93
N ILE A 64 -13.74 -0.97 5.42
CA ILE A 64 -13.04 -0.08 6.33
C ILE A 64 -13.67 -0.24 7.72
N GLY A 65 -12.89 -0.75 8.67
CA GLY A 65 -13.37 -1.01 10.03
C GLY A 65 -13.67 0.26 10.82
N ASN A 66 -14.30 0.09 11.98
CA ASN A 66 -14.53 1.18 12.93
C ASN A 66 -13.19 1.78 13.39
N TYR A 67 -13.15 3.11 13.55
CA TYR A 67 -11.97 3.87 14.01
C TYR A 67 -10.75 3.74 13.08
N ALA A 68 -10.89 3.16 11.90
CA ALA A 68 -9.79 3.11 10.93
C ALA A 68 -9.40 4.52 10.49
N GLU A 69 -8.11 4.78 10.40
CA GLU A 69 -7.57 6.03 9.90
C GLU A 69 -6.70 5.75 8.68
N ILE A 70 -7.19 6.17 7.50
CA ILE A 70 -6.48 6.03 6.23
C ILE A 70 -5.98 7.41 5.84
N LYS A 71 -4.67 7.58 5.88
CA LYS A 71 -4.01 8.84 5.52
C LYS A 71 -3.00 8.62 4.42
N ILE A 72 -3.11 9.43 3.38
CA ILE A 72 -1.99 9.68 2.49
C ILE A 72 -1.43 11.03 2.91
N ASN A 73 -0.32 11.05 3.61
CA ASN A 73 0.29 12.29 4.06
C ASN A 73 1.13 12.89 2.94
N PHE A 74 0.92 14.18 2.65
CA PHE A 74 1.82 14.99 1.83
C PHE A 74 2.76 15.78 2.73
N ASN A 75 4.03 15.85 2.37
CA ASN A 75 4.95 16.77 3.01
C ASN A 75 4.74 18.21 2.49
N LYS A 76 5.46 19.19 3.09
CA LYS A 76 5.41 20.61 2.70
C LYS A 76 5.64 20.89 1.22
N ASP A 77 6.23 19.94 0.48
CA ASP A 77 6.53 20.05 -0.94
C ASP A 77 5.48 19.32 -1.82
N ASN A 78 4.27 19.05 -1.31
CA ASN A 78 3.21 18.26 -1.98
C ASN A 78 3.68 16.85 -2.42
N LYS A 79 4.66 16.27 -1.75
CA LYS A 79 5.10 14.90 -2.03
C LYS A 79 4.33 13.95 -1.14
N GLN A 80 3.73 12.94 -1.75
CA GLN A 80 3.02 11.90 -1.02
C GLN A 80 3.95 11.22 -0.01
N VAL A 81 3.57 11.23 1.27
CA VAL A 81 4.26 10.52 2.34
C VAL A 81 3.33 9.39 2.78
N PHE A 82 3.76 8.16 2.54
CA PHE A 82 2.99 6.99 2.96
C PHE A 82 3.11 6.82 4.48
N SER A 83 2.04 6.39 5.15
CA SER A 83 2.12 5.98 6.55
C SER A 83 2.51 4.50 6.67
N GLU A 84 3.02 4.09 7.84
CA GLU A 84 3.35 2.68 8.12
C GLU A 84 2.09 1.80 8.03
N GLU A 85 0.97 2.29 8.54
CA GLU A 85 -0.32 1.61 8.48
C GLU A 85 -0.80 1.42 7.04
N TYR A 86 -0.61 2.43 6.19
CA TYR A 86 -0.94 2.34 4.77
C TYR A 86 -0.11 1.26 4.06
N ILE A 87 1.20 1.20 4.35
CA ILE A 87 2.07 0.13 3.83
C ILE A 87 1.59 -1.25 4.29
N PHE A 88 1.27 -1.39 5.58
CA PHE A 88 0.74 -2.66 6.09
C PHE A 88 -0.56 -3.05 5.39
N TYR A 89 -1.49 -2.12 5.24
CA TYR A 89 -2.77 -2.39 4.59
C TYR A 89 -2.64 -2.79 3.12
N MET A 90 -1.81 -2.08 2.36
CA MET A 90 -1.67 -2.29 0.91
C MET A 90 -0.76 -3.47 0.55
N VAL A 91 0.31 -3.67 1.30
CA VAL A 91 1.40 -4.60 0.94
C VAL A 91 1.48 -5.79 1.89
N GLY A 92 1.00 -5.66 3.11
CA GLY A 92 1.09 -6.68 4.16
C GLY A 92 2.44 -6.69 4.88
N VAL A 93 3.20 -5.59 4.82
CA VAL A 93 4.50 -5.47 5.50
C VAL A 93 4.38 -4.55 6.70
N LEU A 94 4.69 -5.09 7.89
CA LEU A 94 4.75 -4.30 9.11
C LEU A 94 6.01 -3.43 9.11
N MET A 95 5.82 -2.12 9.24
CA MET A 95 6.89 -1.17 9.43
C MET A 95 6.97 -0.72 10.88
N GLN A 96 8.17 -0.38 11.35
CA GLN A 96 8.41 0.15 12.69
C GLN A 96 9.45 1.27 12.62
N LYS A 97 9.13 2.44 13.18
CA LYS A 97 10.01 3.62 13.18
C LYS A 97 10.50 3.99 11.76
N GLY A 98 9.60 3.93 10.79
CA GLY A 98 9.88 4.27 9.40
C GLY A 98 10.65 3.23 8.60
N LYS A 99 10.82 1.99 9.10
CA LYS A 99 11.56 0.91 8.45
C LYS A 99 10.76 -0.37 8.39
N GLY A 100 10.91 -1.13 7.32
CA GLY A 100 10.29 -2.44 7.14
C GLY A 100 11.17 -3.41 6.37
N ILE A 101 10.95 -4.70 6.57
CA ILE A 101 11.61 -5.75 5.80
C ILE A 101 10.67 -6.17 4.68
N PHE A 102 11.12 -5.99 3.47
CA PHE A 102 10.39 -6.35 2.27
C PHE A 102 11.09 -7.48 1.54
N TYR A 103 10.34 -8.15 0.67
CA TYR A 103 10.81 -9.36 -0.01
C TYR A 103 10.67 -9.23 -1.53
N LYS A 104 11.48 -9.99 -2.23
CA LYS A 104 11.47 -10.06 -3.67
C LYS A 104 11.90 -11.44 -4.15
N ALA A 105 11.16 -11.96 -5.12
CA ALA A 105 11.62 -13.12 -5.87
C ALA A 105 12.63 -12.69 -6.94
N VAL A 106 13.71 -13.43 -7.05
CA VAL A 106 14.78 -13.24 -8.03
C VAL A 106 15.15 -14.55 -8.68
N GLN A 107 15.82 -14.51 -9.82
CA GLN A 107 16.37 -15.69 -10.48
C GLN A 107 17.44 -16.38 -9.60
N LYS A 108 17.84 -17.59 -9.94
CA LYS A 108 18.83 -18.35 -9.15
C LYS A 108 20.20 -17.66 -9.02
N ASP A 109 20.56 -16.85 -10.00
CA ASP A 109 21.78 -16.04 -10.05
C ASP A 109 21.62 -14.66 -9.39
N LEU A 110 20.48 -14.42 -8.73
CA LEU A 110 20.07 -13.16 -8.07
C LEU A 110 19.76 -12.01 -9.04
N THR A 111 19.51 -12.28 -10.32
CA THR A 111 19.03 -11.25 -11.24
C THR A 111 17.51 -11.05 -11.10
N ASP A 112 17.03 -9.86 -11.45
CA ASP A 112 15.60 -9.58 -11.45
C ASP A 112 14.87 -10.36 -12.56
N PHE A 113 13.61 -10.73 -12.33
CA PHE A 113 12.80 -11.46 -13.31
C PHE A 113 12.31 -10.60 -14.46
N GLN A 114 12.22 -9.30 -14.28
CA GLN A 114 11.56 -8.42 -15.23
C GLN A 114 12.50 -8.08 -16.39
N THR A 115 13.74 -7.70 -16.08
CA THR A 115 14.71 -7.27 -17.08
C THR A 115 15.84 -8.29 -17.28
N GLY A 116 16.16 -9.08 -16.26
CA GLY A 116 17.33 -9.97 -16.21
C GLY A 116 18.66 -9.21 -16.18
N LYS A 117 18.62 -7.89 -16.01
CA LYS A 117 19.82 -7.03 -16.10
C LYS A 117 20.39 -6.62 -14.77
N TYR A 118 19.50 -6.43 -13.78
CA TYR A 118 19.95 -6.02 -12.46
C TYR A 118 20.22 -7.23 -11.56
N GLN A 119 21.44 -7.33 -11.05
CA GLN A 119 21.85 -8.40 -10.14
C GLN A 119 21.96 -7.87 -8.70
N TYR A 120 21.16 -8.43 -7.80
CA TYR A 120 21.20 -8.11 -6.37
C TYR A 120 22.45 -8.69 -5.72
N LYS A 121 23.11 -7.90 -4.87
CA LYS A 121 24.31 -8.32 -4.14
C LYS A 121 23.98 -8.46 -2.67
N ILE A 122 24.17 -9.66 -2.13
CA ILE A 122 23.93 -9.92 -0.70
C ILE A 122 24.83 -9.04 0.15
N GLY A 123 24.27 -8.44 1.23
CA GLY A 123 24.96 -7.54 2.14
C GLY A 123 25.23 -6.14 1.57
N LYS A 124 24.69 -5.81 0.40
CA LYS A 124 24.86 -4.48 -0.22
C LYS A 124 23.55 -3.68 -0.20
N ASP A 125 23.77 -2.39 -0.17
CA ASP A 125 22.75 -1.37 -0.36
C ASP A 125 22.79 -0.90 -1.81
N ASP A 126 21.65 -0.38 -2.29
CA ASP A 126 21.63 0.32 -3.58
C ASP A 126 20.69 1.53 -3.53
N ASP A 127 21.05 2.54 -4.31
CA ASP A 127 20.32 3.81 -4.41
C ASP A 127 20.27 4.23 -5.88
N CYS A 128 19.09 4.54 -6.37
CA CYS A 128 18.91 5.11 -7.70
C CYS A 128 18.42 6.56 -7.60
N LYS A 129 18.97 7.42 -8.45
CA LYS A 129 18.62 8.84 -8.52
C LYS A 129 17.26 9.09 -9.19
N LEU A 130 16.27 8.24 -8.91
CA LEU A 130 14.94 8.35 -9.51
C LEU A 130 14.14 9.48 -8.88
N LYS A 131 13.48 10.24 -9.74
CA LYS A 131 12.45 11.20 -9.32
C LYS A 131 11.15 10.43 -9.02
N ARG A 132 10.42 10.90 -8.01
CA ARG A 132 9.07 10.40 -7.74
C ARG A 132 8.19 10.66 -8.96
N ASN A 133 7.70 9.59 -9.56
CA ASN A 133 6.58 9.63 -10.49
C ASN A 133 5.50 8.73 -9.94
N GLN A 134 4.40 9.33 -9.45
CA GLN A 134 3.37 8.65 -8.68
C GLN A 134 2.41 7.83 -9.54
N GLU A 135 2.34 8.10 -10.84
CA GLU A 135 1.29 7.57 -11.71
C GLU A 135 1.62 6.22 -12.36
N ILE A 136 2.83 5.68 -12.15
CA ILE A 136 3.26 4.48 -12.87
C ILE A 136 3.50 3.33 -11.88
N GLU A 137 2.61 2.33 -11.88
CA GLU A 137 2.73 1.13 -11.05
C GLU A 137 4.03 0.35 -11.29
N CYS A 138 4.46 0.25 -12.54
CA CYS A 138 5.65 -0.47 -12.97
C CYS A 138 6.74 0.46 -13.55
N GLY A 139 6.87 1.68 -13.02
CA GLY A 139 7.90 2.63 -13.44
C GLY A 139 9.31 2.21 -13.02
N GLU A 140 10.30 3.02 -13.41
CA GLU A 140 11.70 2.84 -13.00
C GLU A 140 11.85 2.77 -11.49
N GLY A 141 12.75 1.92 -10.99
CA GLY A 141 13.01 1.66 -9.59
C GLY A 141 12.87 0.19 -9.24
N TRP A 142 13.15 -0.11 -7.98
CA TRP A 142 13.06 -1.48 -7.51
C TRP A 142 11.70 -1.74 -6.88
N HIS A 143 11.12 -2.91 -7.21
CA HIS A 143 9.83 -3.35 -6.68
C HIS A 143 10.03 -4.42 -5.61
N TRP A 144 9.40 -4.20 -4.46
CA TRP A 144 9.44 -5.09 -3.31
C TRP A 144 8.03 -5.30 -2.75
N THR A 145 7.80 -6.43 -2.06
CA THR A 145 6.46 -6.79 -1.58
C THR A 145 6.54 -7.57 -0.26
N SER A 146 5.42 -8.13 0.22
CA SER A 146 5.45 -9.08 1.34
C SER A 146 6.06 -10.42 0.92
N TYR A 147 6.43 -11.22 1.91
CA TYR A 147 7.01 -12.55 1.68
C TYR A 147 6.07 -13.45 0.87
N GLU A 148 4.80 -13.55 1.27
CA GLU A 148 3.79 -14.39 0.63
C GLU A 148 3.59 -14.02 -0.84
N ARG A 149 3.55 -12.73 -1.15
CA ARG A 149 3.42 -12.27 -2.53
C ARG A 149 4.67 -12.51 -3.37
N ALA A 150 5.85 -12.39 -2.76
CA ALA A 150 7.10 -12.70 -3.45
C ALA A 150 7.17 -14.19 -3.81
N VAL A 151 6.79 -15.08 -2.88
CA VAL A 151 6.69 -16.53 -3.11
C VAL A 151 5.66 -16.83 -4.19
N ALA A 152 4.44 -16.32 -4.08
CA ALA A 152 3.37 -16.55 -5.05
C ALA A 152 3.73 -16.07 -6.47
N PHE A 153 4.45 -14.96 -6.58
CA PHE A 153 4.94 -14.46 -7.88
C PHE A 153 5.90 -15.44 -8.57
N ALA A 154 6.70 -16.16 -7.78
CA ALA A 154 7.76 -17.03 -8.27
C ALA A 154 7.37 -18.52 -8.37
N GLU A 155 6.20 -18.92 -7.86
CA GLU A 155 5.78 -20.30 -7.61
C GLU A 155 6.04 -21.28 -8.76
N LYS A 156 5.97 -20.82 -10.00
CA LYS A 156 6.19 -21.65 -11.21
C LYS A 156 7.56 -21.46 -11.86
N ARG A 157 8.49 -20.79 -11.19
CA ARG A 157 9.80 -20.43 -11.78
C ARG A 157 10.94 -20.83 -10.84
N PRO A 158 12.10 -21.30 -11.36
CA PRO A 158 13.28 -21.48 -10.54
C PRO A 158 13.72 -20.13 -9.94
N HIS A 159 13.65 -19.99 -8.61
CA HIS A 159 13.86 -18.72 -7.95
C HIS A 159 14.61 -18.84 -6.63
N LYS A 160 14.99 -17.70 -6.10
CA LYS A 160 15.36 -17.44 -4.72
C LYS A 160 14.51 -16.29 -4.19
N ILE A 161 14.34 -16.25 -2.89
CA ILE A 161 13.74 -15.09 -2.21
C ILE A 161 14.84 -14.33 -1.52
N ILE A 162 14.86 -13.02 -1.73
CA ILE A 162 15.72 -12.09 -0.99
C ILE A 162 14.87 -11.16 -0.16
N SER A 163 15.40 -10.68 0.95
CA SER A 163 14.81 -9.59 1.74
C SER A 163 15.71 -8.35 1.68
N ALA A 164 15.12 -7.19 1.94
CA ALA A 164 15.85 -5.95 2.15
C ALA A 164 15.13 -5.07 3.16
N GLU A 165 15.89 -4.23 3.86
CA GLU A 165 15.38 -3.14 4.67
C GLU A 165 15.05 -1.94 3.78
N ILE A 166 13.84 -1.40 3.92
CA ILE A 166 13.37 -0.23 3.17
C ILE A 166 12.86 0.81 4.16
N GLU A 167 13.32 2.03 4.00
CA GLU A 167 12.82 3.17 4.76
C GLU A 167 11.60 3.80 4.06
N LEU A 168 10.62 4.21 4.86
CA LEU A 168 9.38 4.82 4.38
C LEU A 168 9.62 6.02 3.45
N LYS A 169 10.63 6.84 3.76
CA LYS A 169 11.03 8.00 2.94
C LYS A 169 11.54 7.64 1.55
N ASP A 170 11.96 6.39 1.34
CA ASP A 170 12.52 5.91 0.07
C ASP A 170 11.47 5.22 -0.82
N ILE A 171 10.24 5.09 -0.32
CA ILE A 171 9.11 4.56 -1.09
C ILE A 171 8.62 5.63 -2.06
N LEU A 172 8.54 5.27 -3.33
CA LEU A 172 8.12 6.13 -4.44
C LEU A 172 6.64 5.97 -4.78
N SER A 173 6.14 4.74 -4.75
CA SER A 173 4.72 4.42 -4.95
C SER A 173 4.35 3.13 -4.22
N VAL A 174 3.06 2.98 -3.93
CA VAL A 174 2.50 1.83 -3.22
C VAL A 174 1.26 1.34 -3.95
N TYR A 175 1.25 0.05 -4.25
CA TYR A 175 0.11 -0.70 -4.76
C TYR A 175 0.06 -2.03 -3.99
N ASN A 176 -0.01 -3.17 -4.66
CA ASN A 176 0.21 -4.49 -4.06
C ASN A 176 1.71 -4.80 -3.80
N LYS A 177 2.57 -3.88 -4.12
CA LYS A 177 4.03 -3.84 -3.93
C LYS A 177 4.45 -2.40 -3.71
N VAL A 178 5.62 -2.18 -3.14
CA VAL A 178 6.25 -0.87 -3.10
C VAL A 178 7.26 -0.73 -4.22
N ARG A 179 7.32 0.45 -4.81
CA ARG A 179 8.41 0.88 -5.68
C ARG A 179 9.31 1.80 -4.88
N VAL A 180 10.59 1.54 -4.88
CA VAL A 180 11.55 2.28 -4.03
C VAL A 180 12.73 2.82 -4.83
N LYS A 181 13.30 3.91 -4.35
CA LYS A 181 14.55 4.48 -4.88
C LYS A 181 15.78 3.91 -4.19
N LYS A 182 15.65 3.41 -2.95
CA LYS A 182 16.74 2.88 -2.14
C LYS A 182 16.27 1.68 -1.32
N PHE A 183 17.18 0.74 -1.12
CA PHE A 183 17.06 -0.38 -0.20
C PHE A 183 18.41 -0.69 0.44
N ALA A 184 18.42 -1.39 1.55
CA ALA A 184 19.63 -1.73 2.32
C ALA A 184 19.58 -3.19 2.80
N ASN A 185 20.73 -3.69 3.24
CA ASN A 185 20.84 -4.97 3.95
C ASN A 185 20.21 -6.16 3.21
N VAL A 186 20.53 -6.32 1.92
CA VAL A 186 20.00 -7.44 1.13
C VAL A 186 20.46 -8.77 1.73
N LYS A 187 19.51 -9.67 2.02
CA LYS A 187 19.77 -11.01 2.56
C LYS A 187 19.10 -12.07 1.69
N LEU A 188 19.75 -13.20 1.54
CA LEU A 188 19.13 -14.39 0.99
C LEU A 188 18.25 -15.03 2.07
N ILE A 189 17.04 -15.40 1.71
CA ILE A 189 16.16 -16.18 2.57
C ILE A 189 16.39 -17.66 2.23
N GLU A 190 16.96 -18.38 3.18
CA GLU A 190 17.12 -19.83 3.10
C GLU A 190 15.83 -20.49 3.62
N PHE A 191 15.35 -21.46 2.88
CA PHE A 191 14.25 -22.30 3.36
C PHE A 191 14.86 -23.46 4.10
N ASP A 192 14.55 -23.61 5.38
CA ASP A 192 14.80 -24.86 6.09
C ASP A 192 14.05 -25.97 5.31
N LYS A 193 14.79 -26.97 4.91
CA LYS A 193 14.27 -28.12 4.16
C LYS A 193 13.51 -29.08 5.06
#